data_3f2de0caf68b919589bb38696f1e89b6
#
_entry.id   3f2de0caf68b919589bb38696f1e89b6
#
_cell.length_a   1.000
_cell.length_b   1.000
_cell.length_c   1.000
_cell.angle_alpha   90.00
_cell.angle_beta   90.00
_cell.angle_gamma   90.00
#
_symmetry.space_group_name_H-M   'P 1'
#
loop_
_entity.id
_entity.type
_entity.pdbx_description
1 polymer ?
#
loop_
_entity_poly.entity_id
_entity_poly.type
_entity_poly.pdbx_seq_one_letter_code
_entity_poly.pdbx_strand_id
1 'polypeptide(L)'
;PLKIGQPDFSQLGSESIKVRGDVSSQFLTALLMALPLVERAGNVTIEVVGELISKPYIEITLNLMARFGVQVARDGWASFTVPTGVAYTAPGEIFVEGDASSASYFLAAGALGGGPVRVEGVGMSSIQGDVRFADALNRMGANVMAGDNWIEVRGVERDDGKLHALELDCNHIPDAAMTLAVAALFADGTTTLTNIGSWRVKETDRLTAMATELRKLGATV
;
A
#
# COMPACT_ATOMS: atom_id res chain seq x y z
N PRO A 1 22.76 22.64 2.51
CA PRO A 1 21.49 23.33 2.62
C PRO A 1 20.74 23.32 1.29
N LEU A 2 19.47 22.97 1.30
CA LEU A 2 18.58 23.06 0.14
C LEU A 2 18.07 24.50 0.03
N LYS A 3 18.24 25.13 -1.15
CA LYS A 3 17.62 26.43 -1.45
C LYS A 3 16.47 26.20 -2.40
N ILE A 4 15.29 26.67 -2.02
CA ILE A 4 14.09 26.61 -2.86
C ILE A 4 13.83 28.03 -3.36
N GLY A 5 13.88 28.21 -4.70
CA GLY A 5 13.52 29.44 -5.38
C GLY A 5 12.04 29.47 -5.78
N GLN A 6 11.63 30.56 -6.40
CA GLN A 6 10.30 30.60 -7.02
C GLN A 6 10.26 29.66 -8.22
N PRO A 7 9.17 28.87 -8.38
CA PRO A 7 9.03 27.97 -9.52
C PRO A 7 8.80 28.76 -10.81
N ASP A 8 9.40 28.28 -11.91
CA ASP A 8 9.06 28.73 -13.27
C ASP A 8 8.24 27.63 -13.97
N PHE A 9 6.97 27.89 -14.15
CA PHE A 9 6.05 26.95 -14.80
C PHE A 9 5.88 27.24 -16.31
N SER A 10 6.65 28.16 -16.92
CA SER A 10 6.51 28.55 -18.33
C SER A 10 6.68 27.39 -19.30
N GLN A 11 7.51 26.41 -18.95
CA GLN A 11 7.79 25.21 -19.75
C GLN A 11 6.93 23.99 -19.35
N LEU A 12 6.14 24.10 -18.29
CA LEU A 12 5.32 22.99 -17.84
C LEU A 12 4.22 22.67 -18.86
N GLY A 13 4.12 21.41 -19.27
CA GLY A 13 3.13 20.92 -20.23
C GLY A 13 3.52 21.10 -21.70
N SER A 14 4.71 21.61 -22.01
CA SER A 14 5.29 21.55 -23.36
C SER A 14 5.76 20.13 -23.70
N GLU A 15 6.22 19.40 -22.66
CA GLU A 15 6.62 17.99 -22.73
C GLU A 15 6.01 17.22 -21.55
N SER A 16 5.97 15.89 -21.64
CA SER A 16 5.58 15.04 -20.53
C SER A 16 6.63 15.06 -19.41
N ILE A 17 6.16 14.98 -18.16
CA ILE A 17 7.04 14.79 -17.02
C ILE A 17 7.33 13.29 -16.88
N LYS A 18 8.60 12.90 -16.95
CA LYS A 18 9.01 11.50 -16.78
C LYS A 18 9.30 11.19 -15.33
N VAL A 19 8.64 10.17 -14.79
CA VAL A 19 8.82 9.68 -13.41
C VAL A 19 9.18 8.23 -13.42
N ARG A 20 10.22 7.85 -12.70
CA ARG A 20 10.56 6.43 -12.50
C ARG A 20 9.53 5.76 -11.63
N GLY A 21 8.91 4.69 -12.17
CA GLY A 21 7.90 3.89 -11.47
C GLY A 21 8.49 2.82 -10.55
N ASP A 22 9.74 2.42 -10.77
CA ASP A 22 10.43 1.29 -10.14
C ASP A 22 11.14 1.63 -8.82
N VAL A 23 11.02 2.86 -8.32
CA VAL A 23 11.68 3.32 -7.08
C VAL A 23 10.65 3.52 -5.96
N SER A 24 9.69 4.42 -6.15
CA SER A 24 8.65 4.70 -5.17
C SER A 24 7.44 5.35 -5.81
N SER A 25 6.25 4.90 -5.43
CA SER A 25 4.98 5.54 -5.80
C SER A 25 4.83 6.96 -5.25
N GLN A 26 5.57 7.31 -4.19
CA GLN A 26 5.49 8.63 -3.55
C GLN A 26 5.88 9.78 -4.48
N PHE A 27 6.82 9.57 -5.40
CA PHE A 27 7.20 10.59 -6.39
C PHE A 27 6.05 10.91 -7.33
N LEU A 28 5.35 9.89 -7.82
CA LEU A 28 4.17 10.06 -8.66
C LEU A 28 3.02 10.70 -7.86
N THR A 29 2.75 10.22 -6.64
CA THR A 29 1.74 10.79 -5.74
C THR A 29 1.97 12.28 -5.51
N ALA A 30 3.20 12.70 -5.24
CA ALA A 30 3.52 14.10 -5.00
C ALA A 30 3.19 14.98 -6.21
N LEU A 31 3.52 14.53 -7.43
CA LEU A 31 3.19 15.25 -8.67
C LEU A 31 1.69 15.27 -8.94
N LEU A 32 1.01 14.14 -8.79
CA LEU A 32 -0.44 14.04 -8.98
C LEU A 32 -1.18 15.07 -8.11
N MET A 33 -0.82 15.17 -6.83
CA MET A 33 -1.48 16.07 -5.89
C MET A 33 -1.09 17.55 -6.06
N ALA A 34 0.13 17.85 -6.52
CA ALA A 34 0.62 19.22 -6.63
C ALA A 34 0.23 19.90 -7.95
N LEU A 35 0.22 19.16 -9.07
CA LEU A 35 -0.01 19.72 -10.40
C LEU A 35 -1.35 20.45 -10.58
N PRO A 36 -2.48 20.02 -9.97
CA PRO A 36 -3.73 20.78 -10.06
C PRO A 36 -3.60 22.22 -9.60
N LEU A 37 -2.76 22.49 -8.60
CA LEU A 37 -2.58 23.80 -7.97
C LEU A 37 -1.66 24.75 -8.76
N VAL A 38 -1.05 24.28 -9.85
CA VAL A 38 -0.20 25.13 -10.68
C VAL A 38 -1.07 26.19 -11.37
N GLU A 39 -0.71 27.48 -11.23
CA GLU A 39 -1.44 28.65 -11.77
C GLU A 39 -1.36 28.74 -13.31
N ARG A 40 -1.70 27.68 -13.99
CA ARG A 40 -1.75 27.59 -15.45
C ARG A 40 -2.85 26.63 -15.86
N ALA A 41 -3.86 27.14 -16.54
CA ALA A 41 -4.93 26.29 -17.06
C ALA A 41 -4.42 25.36 -18.17
N GLY A 42 -4.83 24.10 -18.12
CA GLY A 42 -4.47 23.09 -19.12
C GLY A 42 -4.36 21.69 -18.52
N ASN A 43 -3.54 20.89 -19.14
CA ASN A 43 -3.23 19.53 -18.67
C ASN A 43 -1.72 19.30 -18.70
N VAL A 44 -1.24 18.50 -17.77
CA VAL A 44 0.14 17.99 -17.76
C VAL A 44 0.09 16.48 -17.80
N THR A 45 0.86 15.89 -18.69
CA THR A 45 1.02 14.44 -18.76
C THR A 45 2.25 14.01 -17.99
N ILE A 46 2.07 13.03 -17.12
CA ILE A 46 3.15 12.33 -16.42
C ILE A 46 3.31 10.96 -17.11
N GLU A 47 4.51 10.66 -17.58
CA GLU A 47 4.88 9.35 -18.11
C GLU A 47 5.64 8.55 -17.07
N VAL A 48 5.22 7.31 -16.84
CA VAL A 48 5.91 6.38 -15.94
C VAL A 48 6.99 5.64 -16.73
N VAL A 49 8.24 5.79 -16.30
CA VAL A 49 9.38 5.08 -16.88
C VAL A 49 9.64 3.82 -16.05
N GLY A 50 9.66 2.68 -16.73
CA GLY A 50 9.77 1.38 -16.08
C GLY A 50 8.43 0.86 -15.56
N GLU A 51 8.48 -0.19 -14.75
CA GLU A 51 7.27 -0.75 -14.14
C GLU A 51 6.88 0.05 -12.89
N LEU A 52 5.59 0.43 -12.80
CA LEU A 52 5.07 1.10 -11.62
C LEU A 52 4.88 0.08 -10.50
N ILE A 53 5.63 0.25 -9.42
CA ILE A 53 5.47 -0.51 -8.18
C ILE A 53 4.48 0.17 -7.22
N SER A 54 3.97 -0.59 -6.25
CA SER A 54 3.09 -0.05 -5.20
C SER A 54 1.83 0.64 -5.75
N LYS A 55 1.26 0.10 -6.82
CA LYS A 55 0.04 0.59 -7.49
C LYS A 55 -1.14 0.89 -6.55
N PRO A 56 -1.40 0.10 -5.48
CA PRO A 56 -2.48 0.40 -4.54
C PRO A 56 -2.40 1.79 -3.92
N TYR A 57 -1.21 2.31 -3.64
CA TYR A 57 -1.06 3.66 -3.08
C TYR A 57 -1.38 4.77 -4.08
N ILE A 58 -1.16 4.53 -5.38
CA ILE A 58 -1.60 5.46 -6.43
C ILE A 58 -3.12 5.43 -6.55
N GLU A 59 -3.77 4.26 -6.43
CA GLU A 59 -5.25 4.19 -6.40
C GLU A 59 -5.84 4.99 -5.23
N ILE A 60 -5.24 4.91 -4.03
CA ILE A 60 -5.64 5.73 -2.89
C ILE A 60 -5.56 7.23 -3.25
N THR A 61 -4.44 7.65 -3.85
CA THR A 61 -4.23 9.04 -4.26
C THR A 61 -5.29 9.50 -5.27
N LEU A 62 -5.51 8.73 -6.33
CA LEU A 62 -6.50 9.07 -7.37
C LEU A 62 -7.92 9.13 -6.83
N ASN A 63 -8.28 8.18 -5.97
CA ASN A 63 -9.59 8.14 -5.32
C ASN A 63 -9.79 9.37 -4.43
N LEU A 64 -8.79 9.72 -3.62
CA LEU A 64 -8.86 10.88 -2.75
C LEU A 64 -8.96 12.18 -3.56
N MET A 65 -8.14 12.35 -4.60
CA MET A 65 -8.21 13.50 -5.50
C MET A 65 -9.60 13.64 -6.12
N ALA A 66 -10.20 12.53 -6.56
CA ALA A 66 -11.55 12.52 -7.12
C ALA A 66 -12.61 12.95 -6.10
N ARG A 67 -12.51 12.52 -4.83
CA ARG A 67 -13.39 12.98 -3.75
C ARG A 67 -13.28 14.49 -3.48
N PHE A 68 -12.11 15.06 -3.74
CA PHE A 68 -11.87 16.50 -3.67
C PHE A 68 -12.06 17.23 -5.00
N GLY A 69 -12.78 16.63 -5.95
CA GLY A 69 -13.21 17.25 -7.20
C GLY A 69 -12.18 17.28 -8.33
N VAL A 70 -11.01 16.65 -8.16
CA VAL A 70 -9.97 16.59 -9.18
C VAL A 70 -9.92 15.20 -9.82
N GLN A 71 -10.23 15.12 -11.11
CA GLN A 71 -10.20 13.89 -11.89
C GLN A 71 -8.91 13.81 -12.70
N VAL A 72 -8.21 12.72 -12.59
CA VAL A 72 -7.00 12.42 -13.37
C VAL A 72 -7.33 11.33 -14.39
N ALA A 73 -7.10 11.62 -15.68
CA ALA A 73 -7.19 10.60 -16.72
C ALA A 73 -5.91 9.78 -16.75
N ARG A 74 -6.02 8.49 -17.07
CA ARG A 74 -4.84 7.60 -17.18
C ARG A 74 -4.96 6.64 -18.35
N ASP A 75 -3.81 6.27 -18.91
CA ASP A 75 -3.66 5.14 -19.81
C ASP A 75 -2.96 4.01 -19.05
N GLY A 76 -3.78 3.09 -18.51
CA GLY A 76 -3.31 2.03 -17.64
C GLY A 76 -2.49 2.56 -16.46
N TRP A 77 -1.22 2.10 -16.37
CA TRP A 77 -0.23 2.55 -15.39
C TRP A 77 0.97 3.24 -16.04
N ALA A 78 0.89 3.47 -17.35
CA ALA A 78 1.98 4.04 -18.15
C ALA A 78 1.95 5.56 -18.15
N SER A 79 0.78 6.19 -18.12
CA SER A 79 0.67 7.65 -18.10
C SER A 79 -0.54 8.17 -17.35
N PHE A 80 -0.42 9.40 -16.85
CA PHE A 80 -1.44 10.12 -16.10
C PHE A 80 -1.56 11.54 -16.64
N THR A 81 -2.77 11.96 -16.99
CA THR A 81 -3.05 13.33 -17.45
C THR A 81 -3.76 14.07 -16.32
N VAL A 82 -3.09 15.06 -15.76
CA VAL A 82 -3.51 15.84 -14.60
C VAL A 82 -3.98 17.23 -15.06
N PRO A 83 -5.20 17.64 -14.72
CA PRO A 83 -5.63 19.02 -14.99
C PRO A 83 -4.85 20.00 -14.09
N THR A 84 -4.50 21.17 -14.64
CA THR A 84 -3.80 22.25 -13.94
C THR A 84 -4.65 23.52 -13.90
N GLY A 85 -4.37 24.43 -12.96
CA GLY A 85 -5.18 25.63 -12.76
C GLY A 85 -6.55 25.35 -12.17
N VAL A 86 -6.69 24.24 -11.43
CA VAL A 86 -7.93 23.85 -10.74
C VAL A 86 -7.71 23.81 -9.24
N ALA A 87 -8.75 24.17 -8.50
CA ALA A 87 -8.73 24.09 -7.04
C ALA A 87 -9.37 22.77 -6.56
N TYR A 88 -8.84 22.23 -5.47
CA TYR A 88 -9.53 21.19 -4.74
C TYR A 88 -10.78 21.73 -4.06
N THR A 89 -11.86 20.96 -4.11
CA THR A 89 -13.12 21.29 -3.47
C THR A 89 -13.34 20.38 -2.27
N ALA A 90 -13.55 20.97 -1.10
CA ALA A 90 -13.82 20.19 0.10
C ALA A 90 -15.13 19.40 -0.04
N PRO A 91 -15.13 18.09 0.25
CA PRO A 91 -16.34 17.26 0.15
C PRO A 91 -17.33 17.45 1.31
N GLY A 92 -17.06 18.38 2.23
CA GLY A 92 -17.79 18.56 3.47
C GLY A 92 -17.20 17.68 4.57
N GLU A 93 -17.78 16.53 4.78
CA GLU A 93 -17.25 15.53 5.71
C GLU A 93 -16.47 14.44 4.97
N ILE A 94 -15.39 13.99 5.57
CA ILE A 94 -14.62 12.84 5.13
C ILE A 94 -14.15 12.03 6.34
N PHE A 95 -14.41 10.74 6.31
CA PHE A 95 -13.89 9.81 7.31
C PHE A 95 -12.51 9.32 6.86
N VAL A 96 -11.51 9.57 7.69
CA VAL A 96 -10.16 9.02 7.49
C VAL A 96 -10.18 7.57 7.96
N GLU A 97 -9.88 6.65 7.06
CA GLU A 97 -9.77 5.23 7.41
C GLU A 97 -8.62 4.98 8.39
N GLY A 98 -8.74 3.91 9.19
CA GLY A 98 -7.60 3.34 9.89
C GLY A 98 -6.55 2.84 8.90
N ASP A 99 -5.27 2.83 9.30
CA ASP A 99 -4.19 2.31 8.46
C ASP A 99 -4.21 0.77 8.41
N ALA A 100 -4.48 0.21 7.23
CA ALA A 100 -4.55 -1.23 7.03
C ALA A 100 -3.20 -1.94 7.25
N SER A 101 -2.08 -1.26 6.98
CA SER A 101 -0.75 -1.80 7.27
C SER A 101 -0.54 -1.94 8.78
N SER A 102 -0.89 -0.93 9.56
CA SER A 102 -0.85 -0.97 11.03
C SER A 102 -1.84 -1.99 11.60
N ALA A 103 -3.03 -2.11 11.00
CA ALA A 103 -4.03 -3.11 11.38
C ALA A 103 -3.47 -4.54 11.28
N SER A 104 -2.58 -4.81 10.33
CA SER A 104 -1.99 -6.13 10.12
C SER A 104 -1.31 -6.68 11.38
N TYR A 105 -0.68 -5.84 12.21
CA TYR A 105 -0.02 -6.25 13.44
C TYR A 105 -1.00 -6.87 14.45
N PHE A 106 -2.15 -6.22 14.62
CA PHE A 106 -3.18 -6.67 15.55
C PHE A 106 -3.94 -7.88 15.01
N LEU A 107 -4.20 -7.92 13.71
CA LEU A 107 -4.83 -9.06 13.06
C LEU A 107 -3.93 -10.31 13.14
N ALA A 108 -2.61 -10.15 12.93
CA ALA A 108 -1.65 -11.22 13.14
C ALA A 108 -1.63 -11.68 14.60
N ALA A 109 -1.65 -10.76 15.56
CA ALA A 109 -1.75 -11.12 16.97
C ALA A 109 -3.01 -11.93 17.30
N GLY A 110 -4.15 -11.62 16.66
CA GLY A 110 -5.38 -12.41 16.77
C GLY A 110 -5.22 -13.82 16.20
N ALA A 111 -4.54 -13.96 15.06
CA ALA A 111 -4.29 -15.26 14.44
C ALA A 111 -3.34 -16.13 15.25
N LEU A 112 -2.33 -15.55 15.90
CA LEU A 112 -1.28 -16.25 16.64
C LEU A 112 -1.62 -16.48 18.11
N GLY A 113 -2.33 -15.52 18.73
CA GLY A 113 -2.63 -15.54 20.16
C GLY A 113 -3.95 -16.23 20.53
N GLY A 114 -4.67 -16.79 19.55
CA GLY A 114 -5.97 -17.43 19.77
C GLY A 114 -7.16 -16.50 19.76
N GLY A 115 -6.96 -15.19 19.83
CA GLY A 115 -7.95 -14.12 19.68
C GLY A 115 -9.29 -14.33 20.41
N PRO A 116 -10.41 -13.68 20.01
CA PRO A 116 -10.49 -12.81 18.82
C PRO A 116 -9.83 -11.45 19.02
N VAL A 117 -9.25 -10.91 17.96
CA VAL A 117 -8.84 -9.50 17.89
C VAL A 117 -9.62 -8.83 16.78
N ARG A 118 -10.34 -7.78 17.12
CA ARG A 118 -11.11 -6.96 16.18
C ARG A 118 -10.47 -5.59 16.05
N VAL A 119 -10.22 -5.18 14.81
CA VAL A 119 -9.77 -3.84 14.43
C VAL A 119 -10.93 -3.12 13.79
N GLU A 120 -11.20 -1.90 14.24
CA GLU A 120 -12.22 -1.02 13.68
C GLU A 120 -11.57 0.16 12.94
N GLY A 121 -12.30 0.77 12.01
CA GLY A 121 -11.81 1.89 11.19
C GLY A 121 -11.22 1.46 9.85
N VAL A 122 -11.11 0.16 9.59
CA VAL A 122 -10.71 -0.42 8.30
C VAL A 122 -11.47 -1.72 8.09
N GLY A 123 -11.96 -1.97 6.90
CA GLY A 123 -12.77 -3.15 6.60
C GLY A 123 -12.92 -3.39 5.10
N MET A 124 -13.96 -4.09 4.71
CA MET A 124 -14.18 -4.51 3.32
C MET A 124 -14.44 -3.34 2.36
N SER A 125 -14.88 -2.18 2.86
CA SER A 125 -15.07 -0.98 2.04
C SER A 125 -13.78 -0.18 1.82
N SER A 126 -12.67 -0.56 2.45
CA SER A 126 -11.39 0.12 2.32
C SER A 126 -10.81 -0.01 0.92
N ILE A 127 -10.25 1.11 0.42
CA ILE A 127 -9.49 1.15 -0.85
C ILE A 127 -8.00 0.82 -0.65
N GLN A 128 -7.55 0.61 0.59
CA GLN A 128 -6.17 0.28 0.89
C GLN A 128 -5.85 -1.16 0.50
N GLY A 129 -4.75 -1.36 -0.24
CA GLY A 129 -4.34 -2.70 -0.67
C GLY A 129 -4.09 -3.66 0.48
N ASP A 130 -3.47 -3.15 1.57
CA ASP A 130 -3.06 -3.94 2.73
C ASP A 130 -4.24 -4.54 3.53
N VAL A 131 -5.49 -4.14 3.27
CA VAL A 131 -6.68 -4.82 3.82
C VAL A 131 -6.72 -6.30 3.43
N ARG A 132 -6.15 -6.67 2.28
CA ARG A 132 -6.02 -8.06 1.81
C ARG A 132 -5.10 -8.93 2.66
N PHE A 133 -4.41 -8.36 3.63
CA PHE A 133 -3.71 -9.12 4.66
C PHE A 133 -4.64 -10.09 5.41
N ALA A 134 -5.89 -9.68 5.62
CA ALA A 134 -6.92 -10.54 6.21
C ALA A 134 -7.18 -11.80 5.35
N ASP A 135 -7.20 -11.66 4.02
CA ASP A 135 -7.35 -12.79 3.10
C ASP A 135 -6.14 -13.75 3.20
N ALA A 136 -4.93 -13.20 3.37
CA ALA A 136 -3.72 -14.00 3.56
C ALA A 136 -3.81 -14.82 4.85
N LEU A 137 -4.22 -14.22 5.96
CA LEU A 137 -4.44 -14.93 7.23
C LEU A 137 -5.51 -16.01 7.12
N ASN A 138 -6.61 -15.73 6.42
CA ASN A 138 -7.66 -16.72 6.16
C ASN A 138 -7.12 -17.93 5.36
N ARG A 139 -6.32 -17.68 4.33
CA ARG A 139 -5.63 -18.73 3.57
C ARG A 139 -4.62 -19.53 4.41
N MET A 140 -4.03 -18.91 5.42
CA MET A 140 -3.18 -19.57 6.42
C MET A 140 -4.00 -20.36 7.46
N GLY A 141 -5.34 -20.35 7.37
CA GLY A 141 -6.25 -21.14 8.21
C GLY A 141 -6.78 -20.38 9.43
N ALA A 142 -6.44 -19.11 9.64
CA ALA A 142 -7.06 -18.30 10.66
C ALA A 142 -8.53 -18.05 10.34
N ASN A 143 -9.36 -17.94 11.36
CA ASN A 143 -10.77 -17.58 11.21
C ASN A 143 -10.89 -16.05 11.10
N VAL A 144 -11.33 -15.57 9.93
CA VAL A 144 -11.45 -14.15 9.62
C VAL A 144 -12.91 -13.78 9.38
N MET A 145 -13.38 -12.78 10.08
CA MET A 145 -14.66 -12.12 9.82
C MET A 145 -14.43 -10.65 9.53
N ALA A 146 -15.19 -10.08 8.61
CA ALA A 146 -15.05 -8.67 8.26
C ALA A 146 -16.42 -8.06 7.92
N GLY A 147 -16.55 -6.77 8.23
CA GLY A 147 -17.63 -5.91 7.78
C GLY A 147 -17.09 -4.71 7.04
N ASP A 148 -17.96 -3.75 6.75
CA ASP A 148 -17.56 -2.58 5.94
C ASP A 148 -16.42 -1.78 6.57
N ASN A 149 -16.37 -1.68 7.91
CA ASN A 149 -15.44 -0.83 8.66
C ASN A 149 -14.73 -1.57 9.81
N TRP A 150 -14.65 -2.90 9.76
CA TRP A 150 -13.97 -3.69 10.76
C TRP A 150 -13.49 -5.02 10.21
N ILE A 151 -12.45 -5.57 10.83
CA ILE A 151 -11.93 -6.93 10.58
C ILE A 151 -11.66 -7.58 11.94
N GLU A 152 -12.10 -8.83 12.11
CA GLU A 152 -11.84 -9.65 13.29
C GLU A 152 -11.13 -10.93 12.89
N VAL A 153 -10.07 -11.28 13.62
CA VAL A 153 -9.30 -12.49 13.38
C VAL A 153 -9.20 -13.30 14.67
N ARG A 154 -9.35 -14.61 14.53
CA ARG A 154 -9.11 -15.63 15.55
C ARG A 154 -8.04 -16.60 15.08
N GLY A 155 -7.41 -17.27 16.02
CA GLY A 155 -6.47 -18.34 15.75
C GLY A 155 -7.08 -19.51 14.97
N VAL A 156 -6.23 -20.41 14.55
CA VAL A 156 -6.59 -21.60 13.79
C VAL A 156 -7.31 -22.60 14.70
N GLU A 157 -8.42 -23.15 14.21
CA GLU A 157 -9.16 -24.24 14.88
C GLU A 157 -8.53 -25.59 14.52
N ARG A 158 -7.29 -25.81 14.99
CA ARG A 158 -6.53 -27.07 14.84
C ARG A 158 -5.92 -27.46 16.16
N ASP A 159 -5.73 -28.78 16.34
CA ASP A 159 -5.14 -29.33 17.56
C ASP A 159 -3.73 -28.82 17.84
N ASP A 160 -2.95 -28.53 16.80
CA ASP A 160 -1.58 -28.01 16.89
C ASP A 160 -1.51 -26.46 16.92
N GLY A 161 -2.63 -25.77 16.66
CA GLY A 161 -2.74 -24.30 16.64
C GLY A 161 -1.87 -23.61 15.59
N LYS A 162 -1.27 -24.35 14.64
CA LYS A 162 -0.36 -23.79 13.64
C LYS A 162 -1.10 -23.25 12.43
N LEU A 163 -0.59 -22.15 11.91
CA LEU A 163 -0.97 -21.64 10.60
C LEU A 163 -0.50 -22.58 9.48
N HIS A 164 -1.15 -22.53 8.34
CA HIS A 164 -0.68 -23.20 7.13
C HIS A 164 0.35 -22.34 6.40
N ALA A 165 1.44 -22.94 5.96
CA ALA A 165 2.34 -22.29 5.02
C ALA A 165 1.67 -22.05 3.68
N LEU A 166 2.07 -20.98 2.98
CA LEU A 166 1.51 -20.64 1.67
C LEU A 166 2.56 -19.98 0.76
N GLU A 167 2.27 -19.98 -0.52
CA GLU A 167 2.91 -19.11 -1.50
C GLU A 167 1.95 -17.96 -1.85
N LEU A 168 2.44 -16.73 -1.77
CA LEU A 168 1.63 -15.52 -1.99
C LEU A 168 2.38 -14.45 -2.77
N ASP A 169 1.73 -13.92 -3.81
CA ASP A 169 2.09 -12.66 -4.44
C ASP A 169 1.67 -11.49 -3.54
N CYS A 170 2.66 -10.78 -3.02
CA CYS A 170 2.47 -9.69 -2.07
C CYS A 170 2.47 -8.30 -2.72
N ASN A 171 2.37 -8.20 -4.04
CA ASN A 171 2.37 -6.91 -4.74
C ASN A 171 1.23 -5.97 -4.28
N HIS A 172 0.12 -6.54 -3.82
CA HIS A 172 -1.05 -5.79 -3.32
C HIS A 172 -1.01 -5.46 -1.83
N ILE A 173 -0.10 -6.09 -1.07
CA ILE A 173 0.06 -5.90 0.38
C ILE A 173 1.53 -5.62 0.73
N PRO A 174 2.20 -4.67 0.06
CA PRO A 174 3.66 -4.56 0.13
C PRO A 174 4.19 -4.27 1.54
N ASP A 175 3.46 -3.53 2.36
CA ASP A 175 3.88 -3.22 3.73
C ASP A 175 3.39 -4.30 4.71
N ALA A 176 2.15 -4.79 4.60
CA ALA A 176 1.64 -5.86 5.44
C ALA A 176 2.33 -7.22 5.19
N ALA A 177 3.00 -7.42 4.05
CA ALA A 177 3.80 -8.60 3.78
C ALA A 177 4.94 -8.80 4.80
N MET A 178 5.44 -7.74 5.44
CA MET A 178 6.40 -7.86 6.54
C MET A 178 5.78 -8.56 7.75
N THR A 179 4.54 -8.20 8.08
CA THR A 179 3.78 -8.87 9.14
C THR A 179 3.49 -10.32 8.77
N LEU A 180 3.22 -10.61 7.49
CA LEU A 180 3.02 -11.98 7.02
C LEU A 180 4.28 -12.84 7.15
N ALA A 181 5.46 -12.25 6.90
CA ALA A 181 6.74 -12.94 7.13
C ALA A 181 6.95 -13.30 8.61
N VAL A 182 6.47 -12.47 9.53
CA VAL A 182 6.47 -12.80 10.97
C VAL A 182 5.45 -13.90 11.28
N ALA A 183 4.24 -13.82 10.73
CA ALA A 183 3.23 -14.87 10.93
C ALA A 183 3.70 -16.24 10.40
N ALA A 184 4.52 -16.25 9.34
CA ALA A 184 5.11 -17.47 8.78
C ALA A 184 6.00 -18.26 9.77
N LEU A 185 6.55 -17.61 10.81
CA LEU A 185 7.28 -18.31 11.89
C LEU A 185 6.42 -19.32 12.64
N PHE A 186 5.11 -19.15 12.58
CA PHE A 186 4.11 -19.96 13.29
C PHE A 186 3.33 -20.88 12.33
N ALA A 187 3.81 -21.03 11.10
CA ALA A 187 3.18 -21.86 10.08
C ALA A 187 3.88 -23.25 9.98
N ASP A 188 3.12 -24.24 9.54
CA ASP A 188 3.65 -25.55 9.21
C ASP A 188 4.22 -25.56 7.78
N GLY A 189 5.52 -25.66 7.64
CA GLY A 189 6.21 -25.71 6.34
C GLY A 189 6.85 -24.38 5.93
N THR A 190 7.09 -24.21 4.63
CA THR A 190 7.78 -23.04 4.07
C THR A 190 6.77 -22.07 3.46
N THR A 191 6.75 -20.85 3.94
CA THR A 191 5.98 -19.75 3.32
C THR A 191 6.86 -19.01 2.33
N THR A 192 6.36 -18.78 1.12
CA THR A 192 7.05 -18.05 0.05
C THR A 192 6.30 -16.76 -0.28
N LEU A 193 6.97 -15.63 -0.11
CA LEU A 193 6.44 -14.30 -0.46
C LEU A 193 7.11 -13.81 -1.73
N THR A 194 6.31 -13.54 -2.77
CA THR A 194 6.80 -13.08 -4.07
C THR A 194 6.37 -11.65 -4.37
N ASN A 195 6.96 -11.04 -5.40
CA ASN A 195 6.68 -9.66 -5.83
C ASN A 195 6.86 -8.58 -4.76
N ILE A 196 7.86 -8.77 -3.88
CA ILE A 196 8.28 -7.82 -2.84
C ILE A 196 9.57 -7.07 -3.22
N GLY A 197 9.89 -6.93 -4.51
CA GLY A 197 11.09 -6.23 -4.99
C GLY A 197 11.19 -4.79 -4.49
N SER A 198 10.06 -4.12 -4.25
CA SER A 198 9.98 -2.78 -3.67
C SER A 198 10.63 -2.67 -2.28
N TRP A 199 10.77 -3.76 -1.54
CA TRP A 199 11.40 -3.77 -0.21
C TRP A 199 12.88 -3.38 -0.24
N ARG A 200 13.57 -3.53 -1.40
CA ARG A 200 14.98 -3.16 -1.54
C ARG A 200 15.23 -1.65 -1.62
N VAL A 201 14.20 -0.88 -1.95
CA VAL A 201 14.30 0.54 -2.28
C VAL A 201 13.45 1.44 -1.37
N LYS A 202 13.03 0.92 -0.21
CA LYS A 202 12.31 1.68 0.82
C LYS A 202 13.30 2.43 1.74
N GLU A 203 12.92 2.71 2.99
CA GLU A 203 13.76 3.36 4.01
C GLU A 203 15.04 2.56 4.34
N THR A 204 15.02 1.26 4.08
CA THR A 204 16.14 0.32 4.16
C THR A 204 15.95 -0.80 3.12
N ASP A 205 16.94 -1.67 2.93
CA ASP A 205 16.72 -2.97 2.28
C ASP A 205 15.96 -3.89 3.26
N ARG A 206 14.63 -3.85 3.19
CA ARG A 206 13.74 -4.61 4.06
C ARG A 206 13.93 -6.13 3.90
N LEU A 207 14.32 -6.62 2.71
CA LEU A 207 14.60 -8.05 2.50
C LEU A 207 15.77 -8.49 3.38
N THR A 208 16.88 -7.76 3.33
CA THR A 208 18.04 -8.04 4.16
C THR A 208 17.73 -7.88 5.64
N ALA A 209 17.02 -6.82 6.02
CA ALA A 209 16.64 -6.57 7.41
C ALA A 209 15.76 -7.71 7.96
N MET A 210 14.66 -8.05 7.26
CA MET A 210 13.75 -9.12 7.69
C MET A 210 14.47 -10.48 7.79
N ALA A 211 15.25 -10.86 6.77
CA ALA A 211 16.00 -12.12 6.80
C ALA A 211 16.98 -12.15 7.98
N THR A 212 17.65 -11.03 8.27
CA THR A 212 18.59 -10.95 9.40
C THR A 212 17.89 -11.13 10.73
N GLU A 213 16.78 -10.43 10.95
CA GLU A 213 16.06 -10.47 12.22
C GLU A 213 15.35 -11.80 12.44
N LEU A 214 14.72 -12.37 11.41
CA LEU A 214 14.05 -13.68 11.51
C LEU A 214 15.04 -14.82 11.79
N ARG A 215 16.26 -14.76 11.21
CA ARG A 215 17.32 -15.74 11.52
C ARG A 215 17.77 -15.68 12.97
N LYS A 216 17.78 -14.52 13.63
CA LYS A 216 18.08 -14.40 15.07
C LYS A 216 17.06 -15.15 15.94
N LEU A 217 15.83 -15.30 15.44
CA LEU A 217 14.75 -16.07 16.08
C LEU A 217 14.79 -17.56 15.74
N GLY A 218 15.79 -18.02 14.98
CA GLY A 218 15.95 -19.41 14.59
C GLY A 218 15.27 -19.82 13.28
N ALA A 219 14.71 -18.87 12.54
CA ALA A 219 14.09 -19.17 11.24
C ALA A 219 15.15 -19.49 10.17
N THR A 220 14.82 -20.39 9.27
CA THR A 220 15.56 -20.59 8.01
C THR A 220 14.97 -19.66 6.95
N VAL A 221 15.74 -18.65 6.54
CA VAL A 221 15.30 -17.63 5.57
C VAL A 221 16.37 -17.45 4.50
#